data_032543bd2086382b443996b6c67a240e
#
_entry.id   032543bd2086382b443996b6c67a240e
#
_cell.length_a   1.000
_cell.length_b   1.000
_cell.length_c   1.000
_cell.angle_alpha   90.00
_cell.angle_beta   90.00
_cell.angle_gamma   90.00
#
_symmetry.space_group_name_H-M   'P 1'
#
loop_
_entity.id
_entity.type
_entity.pdbx_description
1 polymer ?
#
loop_
_entity_poly.entity_id
_entity_poly.type
_entity_poly.pdbx_seq_one_letter_code
_entity_poly.pdbx_strand_id
1 'polypeptide(L)' 'MSDLLPDGDDLRKAVKSVSGKLQENPDQPLQPLVQEAIFTYDLSPKDGEFLISFFRQSRQET' A
#
# COMPACT_ATOMS: atom_id res chain seq x y z
N MET A 1 2.67 -10.84 17.57
CA MET A 1 2.45 -10.82 17.05
C MET A 1 1.69 -10.09 16.44
N SER A 2 1.54 -9.48 15.89
CA SER A 2 0.96 -8.69 15.46
C SER A 2 0.39 -8.96 14.46
N ASP A 3 -0.50 -9.03 14.21
CA ASP A 3 -1.02 -9.34 13.27
C ASP A 3 -1.95 -8.45 12.74
N LEU A 4 -1.82 -7.24 12.77
CA LEU A 4 -2.64 -6.35 12.13
C LEU A 4 -2.58 -6.53 10.67
N LEU A 5 -1.51 -6.87 10.10
CA LEU A 5 -1.41 -7.09 8.67
C LEU A 5 -1.49 -8.54 8.37
N PRO A 6 -1.99 -8.88 7.23
CA PRO A 6 -2.08 -10.27 6.87
C PRO A 6 -0.72 -10.80 6.75
N ASP A 7 -0.62 -12.06 6.58
CA ASP A 7 0.59 -12.67 6.57
C ASP A 7 1.32 -12.27 5.44
N GLY A 8 2.40 -12.02 5.25
CA GLY A 8 3.09 -11.70 4.07
C GLY A 8 4.02 -10.58 4.27
N ASP A 9 5.28 -10.83 4.25
CA ASP A 9 6.25 -9.81 4.35
C ASP A 9 6.19 -8.91 3.19
N ASP A 10 5.84 -9.38 2.03
CA ASP A 10 5.80 -8.56 0.84
C ASP A 10 4.74 -7.48 0.97
N LEU A 11 3.61 -7.82 1.54
CA LEU A 11 2.57 -6.83 1.71
C LEU A 11 3.02 -5.76 2.69
N ARG A 12 3.70 -6.15 3.73
CA ARG A 12 4.19 -5.18 4.70
C ARG A 12 5.21 -4.25 4.07
N LYS A 13 6.08 -4.79 3.26
CA LYS A 13 7.08 -3.96 2.59
C LYS A 13 6.40 -3.00 1.63
N ALA A 14 5.36 -3.47 0.97
CA ALA A 14 4.64 -2.62 0.02
C ALA A 14 3.96 -1.46 0.76
N VAL A 15 3.38 -1.74 1.90
CA VAL A 15 2.74 -0.70 2.68
C VAL A 15 3.76 0.35 3.09
N LYS A 16 4.91 -0.09 3.54
CA LYS A 16 5.94 0.84 3.94
C LYS A 16 6.45 1.64 2.78
N SER A 17 6.60 1.03 1.66
CA SER A 17 7.11 1.70 0.47
C SER A 17 6.15 2.79 0.01
N VAL A 18 4.88 2.47 -0.10
CA VAL A 18 3.89 3.43 -0.56
C VAL A 18 3.75 4.55 0.46
N SER A 19 3.74 4.19 1.72
CA SER A 19 3.63 5.17 2.78
C SER A 19 4.79 6.17 2.73
N GLY A 20 5.99 5.67 2.54
CA GLY A 20 7.15 6.52 2.46
C GLY A 20 7.07 7.49 1.30
N LYS A 21 6.61 7.01 0.15
CA LYS A 21 6.52 7.88 -1.00
C LYS A 21 5.45 8.93 -0.80
N LEU A 22 4.37 8.57 -0.15
CA LEU A 22 3.32 9.55 0.09
C LEU A 22 3.78 10.61 1.09
N GLN A 23 4.64 10.24 2.00
CA GLN A 23 5.14 11.21 2.93
C GLN A 23 6.04 12.20 2.24
N GLU A 24 6.79 11.75 1.27
CA GLU A 24 7.67 12.63 0.55
C GLU A 24 6.88 13.52 -0.39
N ASN A 25 5.84 13.03 -0.96
CA ASN A 25 5.07 13.79 -1.92
C ASN A 25 3.60 13.46 -1.78
N PRO A 26 2.91 14.07 -0.88
CA PRO A 26 1.52 13.74 -0.63
C PRO A 26 0.59 14.04 -1.79
N ASP A 27 1.02 14.87 -2.71
CA ASP A 27 0.18 15.18 -3.82
C ASP A 27 0.21 14.18 -4.94
N GLN A 28 1.10 13.26 -4.92
CA GLN A 28 1.17 12.33 -6.04
C GLN A 28 0.00 11.39 -6.02
N PRO A 29 -0.44 10.93 -7.16
CA PRO A 29 -1.59 10.07 -7.24
C PRO A 29 -1.33 8.72 -6.58
N LEU A 30 -2.32 8.20 -5.92
CA LEU A 30 -2.18 6.97 -5.21
C LEU A 30 -2.15 5.77 -6.13
N GLN A 31 -2.97 5.76 -7.16
CA GLN A 31 -3.05 4.60 -8.00
C GLN A 31 -1.75 4.13 -8.59
N PRO A 32 -0.95 4.96 -9.21
CA PRO A 32 0.32 4.49 -9.76
C PRO A 32 1.26 3.98 -8.68
N LEU A 33 1.20 4.57 -7.48
CA LEU A 33 2.05 4.12 -6.42
C LEU A 33 1.70 2.72 -6.00
N VAL A 34 0.43 2.45 -5.85
CA VAL A 34 -0.03 1.15 -5.42
C VAL A 34 0.27 0.12 -6.51
N GLN A 35 0.02 0.49 -7.75
CA GLN A 35 0.27 -0.44 -8.83
C GLN A 35 1.75 -0.78 -8.91
N GLU A 36 2.59 0.17 -8.72
CA GLU A 36 3.99 -0.08 -8.76
C GLU A 36 4.40 -1.02 -7.63
N ALA A 37 3.83 -0.84 -6.45
CA ALA A 37 4.14 -1.68 -5.34
C ALA A 37 3.67 -3.11 -5.58
N ILE A 38 2.49 -3.27 -6.13
CA ILE A 38 1.96 -4.58 -6.45
C ILE A 38 2.91 -5.30 -7.38
N PHE A 39 3.42 -4.57 -8.36
CA PHE A 39 4.29 -5.16 -9.33
C PHE A 39 5.66 -5.45 -8.73
N THR A 40 6.21 -4.52 -7.99
CA THR A 40 7.53 -4.66 -7.42
C THR A 40 7.61 -5.82 -6.44
N TYR A 41 6.58 -5.98 -5.62
CA TYR A 41 6.60 -7.02 -4.63
C TYR A 41 5.77 -8.24 -5.02
N ASP A 42 5.31 -8.24 -6.25
CA ASP A 42 4.56 -9.38 -6.77
C ASP A 42 3.42 -9.75 -5.85
N LEU A 43 2.60 -8.82 -5.50
CA LEU A 43 1.50 -9.06 -4.61
C LEU A 43 0.36 -9.77 -5.30
N SER A 44 -0.37 -10.56 -4.54
CA SER A 44 -1.50 -11.26 -5.11
C SER A 44 -2.64 -10.26 -5.26
N PRO A 45 -3.65 -10.59 -6.01
CA PRO A 45 -4.78 -9.69 -6.21
C PRO A 45 -5.45 -9.28 -4.90
N LYS A 46 -5.52 -10.23 -3.96
CA LYS A 46 -6.10 -9.92 -2.73
C LYS A 46 -5.27 -8.94 -1.97
N ASP A 47 -3.99 -9.07 -1.94
CA ASP A 47 -3.10 -8.16 -1.25
C ASP A 47 -3.13 -6.80 -1.91
N GLY A 48 -3.23 -6.79 -3.22
CA GLY A 48 -3.32 -5.55 -3.95
C GLY A 48 -4.56 -4.77 -3.58
N GLU A 49 -5.67 -5.47 -3.44
CA GLU A 49 -6.90 -4.84 -3.05
C GLU A 49 -6.82 -4.30 -1.64
N PHE A 50 -6.19 -5.03 -0.78
CA PHE A 50 -6.02 -4.57 0.59
C PHE A 50 -5.21 -3.28 0.59
N LEU A 51 -4.18 -3.22 -0.19
CA LEU A 51 -3.32 -2.07 -0.25
C LEU A 51 -4.10 -0.85 -0.74
N ILE A 52 -4.87 -1.02 -1.78
CA ILE A 52 -5.66 0.06 -2.32
C ILE A 52 -6.67 0.56 -1.30
N SER A 53 -7.36 -0.35 -0.67
CA SER A 53 -8.34 0.01 0.31
C SER A 53 -7.73 0.72 1.49
N PHE A 54 -6.62 0.22 1.94
CA PHE A 54 -5.94 0.78 3.09
C PHE A 54 -5.57 2.25 2.86
N PHE A 55 -5.00 2.55 1.72
CA PHE A 55 -4.58 3.90 1.46
C PHE A 55 -5.72 4.80 1.02
N ARG A 56 -6.72 4.24 0.41
CA ARG A 56 -7.85 5.03 0.02
C ARG A 56 -8.60 5.52 1.25
N GLN A 57 -8.77 4.67 2.22
CA GLN A 57 -9.42 5.04 3.40
C GLN A 57 -8.64 6.10 4.12
N SER A 58 -7.36 6.00 4.14
CA SER A 58 -6.54 6.95 4.78
C SER A 58 -6.67 8.32 4.16
N ARG A 59 -6.70 8.34 2.83
CA ARG A 59 -6.75 9.60 2.16
C ARG A 59 -8.09 10.24 2.19
N GLN A 60 -9.13 9.53 2.33
CA GLN A 60 -10.34 10.07 2.27
C GLN A 60 -10.78 10.63 3.47
N GLU A 61 -10.14 10.75 4.41
CA GLU A 61 -10.52 11.22 5.57
C GLU A 61 -10.77 12.55 5.63
N THR A 62 -10.60 13.38 4.95
CA THR A 62 -10.90 14.67 5.17
C THR A 62 -12.11 14.90 4.81
#